data_a3df42b2fee89f7302f5ae5b436dc6da
#
_entry.id   a3df42b2fee89f7302f5ae5b436dc6da
#
_cell.length_a   1.000
_cell.length_b   1.000
_cell.length_c   1.000
_cell.angle_alpha   90.00
_cell.angle_beta   90.00
_cell.angle_gamma   90.00
#
_symmetry.space_group_name_H-M   'P 1'
#
loop_
_entity.id
_entity.type
_entity.pdbx_description
1 polymer ?
#
loop_
_entity_poly.entity_id
_entity_poly.type
_entity_poly.pdbx_seq_one_letter_code
_entity_poly.pdbx_strand_id
1 'polypeptide(L)'
;LEVQPQRGTDGIWESFEMIQKNGALPLYQQKIIEKWSIKDFNGISYPSDKQFFESFGKFEATIKGTFEQGLLELKNRAIKEQVSYIETQLSTIPCDMNTEDLTPYNEELRSLVAKKDEKAVFKALDQLFATFNKREAAKYAANFNTNFVAKMHNDLKIDDAQFTMRYQNFVLRFMEPVDLFKNLVIAFISADNSPLIDGVNIVSPEDGATAMKDYELHMFMYKYCHAKFPKVKYSMHAGELTLGLVQPEELTWHINSAVYTAGANRIGHGVDLAYEKNNYELLRYMAKNKIAIEINLTSNEFISKVKENRHPFSLYKEFGVPIVISTDDAGILRTNLTEQYVLLAKRYPQVSYKDIKEYVYNSIRFSFIEESKVKEQVLDDLDYRFKKFEAQFK
;
A
#
# COMPACT_ATOMS: atom_id res chain seq x y z
N LEU A 1 -19.38 21.25 -3.69
CA LEU A 1 -18.13 21.31 -2.93
C LEU A 1 -17.90 22.74 -2.44
N GLU A 2 -17.51 22.89 -1.19
CA GLU A 2 -17.19 24.16 -0.55
C GLU A 2 -15.77 24.12 0.00
N VAL A 3 -15.12 25.26 0.07
CA VAL A 3 -13.74 25.40 0.56
C VAL A 3 -13.72 26.48 1.62
N GLN A 4 -13.00 26.25 2.69
CA GLN A 4 -12.71 27.27 3.67
C GLN A 4 -11.42 28.01 3.28
N PRO A 5 -11.48 29.31 2.95
CA PRO A 5 -10.33 30.05 2.43
C PRO A 5 -9.17 30.20 3.41
N GLN A 6 -9.48 30.21 4.72
CA GLN A 6 -8.47 30.30 5.79
C GLN A 6 -8.85 29.38 6.95
N ARG A 7 -7.87 28.66 7.47
CA ARG A 7 -8.04 27.79 8.64
C ARG A 7 -8.34 28.67 9.89
N GLY A 8 -9.46 28.43 10.55
CA GLY A 8 -9.82 29.12 11.80
C GLY A 8 -10.59 30.44 11.64
N THR A 9 -11.03 30.79 10.44
CA THR A 9 -12.06 31.82 10.27
C THR A 9 -13.44 31.17 10.42
N ASP A 10 -14.10 31.42 11.52
CA ASP A 10 -15.39 30.83 11.82
C ASP A 10 -16.39 31.06 10.68
N GLY A 11 -16.68 29.97 9.96
CA GLY A 11 -17.90 29.84 9.20
C GLY A 11 -17.95 30.44 7.79
N ILE A 12 -16.87 30.93 7.21
CA ILE A 12 -16.91 31.41 5.82
C ILE A 12 -16.50 30.25 4.89
N TRP A 13 -17.51 29.57 4.35
CA TRP A 13 -17.35 28.59 3.29
C TRP A 13 -17.73 29.21 1.95
N GLU A 14 -16.89 29.04 0.92
CA GLU A 14 -17.19 29.44 -0.44
C GLU A 14 -17.40 28.23 -1.32
N SER A 15 -18.50 28.20 -2.09
CA SER A 15 -18.73 27.15 -3.06
C SER A 15 -17.76 27.27 -4.24
N PHE A 16 -17.36 26.15 -4.82
CA PHE A 16 -16.52 26.14 -6.04
C PHE A 16 -17.18 26.93 -7.19
N GLU A 17 -18.51 26.92 -7.27
CA GLU A 17 -19.25 27.69 -8.26
C GLU A 17 -19.03 29.21 -8.08
N MET A 18 -19.04 29.70 -6.85
CA MET A 18 -18.77 31.11 -6.55
C MET A 18 -17.32 31.47 -6.85
N ILE A 19 -16.38 30.63 -6.47
CA ILE A 19 -14.94 30.81 -6.77
C ILE A 19 -14.71 30.87 -8.28
N GLN A 20 -15.38 30.03 -9.06
CA GLN A 20 -15.28 30.04 -10.53
C GLN A 20 -15.89 31.31 -11.12
N LYS A 21 -17.08 31.74 -10.67
CA LYS A 21 -17.72 32.98 -11.11
C LYS A 21 -16.89 34.23 -10.82
N ASN A 22 -16.17 34.22 -9.70
CA ASN A 22 -15.31 35.34 -9.29
C ASN A 22 -13.92 35.29 -9.95
N GLY A 23 -13.64 34.37 -10.84
CA GLY A 23 -12.35 34.19 -11.51
C GLY A 23 -11.18 33.77 -10.62
N ALA A 24 -11.46 33.39 -9.38
CA ALA A 24 -10.44 32.99 -8.40
C ALA A 24 -10.01 31.52 -8.48
N LEU A 25 -10.63 30.73 -9.37
CA LEU A 25 -10.38 29.31 -9.49
C LEU A 25 -8.90 28.91 -9.65
N PRO A 26 -8.08 29.58 -10.47
CA PRO A 26 -6.67 29.22 -10.61
C PRO A 26 -5.87 29.34 -9.30
N LEU A 27 -6.14 30.35 -8.49
CA LEU A 27 -5.51 30.53 -7.19
C LEU A 27 -5.88 29.41 -6.20
N TYR A 28 -7.16 29.01 -6.18
CA TYR A 28 -7.61 27.91 -5.33
C TYR A 28 -7.07 26.57 -5.80
N GLN A 29 -7.00 26.33 -7.10
CA GLN A 29 -6.39 25.12 -7.67
C GLN A 29 -4.92 25.00 -7.22
N GLN A 30 -4.14 26.08 -7.29
CA GLN A 30 -2.77 26.08 -6.81
C GLN A 30 -2.70 25.71 -5.32
N LYS A 31 -3.48 26.40 -4.47
CA LYS A 31 -3.53 26.11 -3.03
C LYS A 31 -3.95 24.68 -2.71
N ILE A 32 -4.91 24.13 -3.46
CA ILE A 32 -5.35 22.74 -3.31
C ILE A 32 -4.20 21.78 -3.66
N ILE A 33 -3.52 21.98 -4.78
CA ILE A 33 -2.40 21.13 -5.19
C ILE A 33 -1.27 21.18 -4.14
N GLU A 34 -0.95 22.35 -3.60
CA GLU A 34 0.05 22.50 -2.53
C GLU A 34 -0.36 21.76 -1.24
N LYS A 35 -1.65 21.73 -0.91
CA LYS A 35 -2.17 21.06 0.30
C LYS A 35 -2.37 19.56 0.11
N TRP A 36 -2.69 19.10 -1.09
CA TRP A 36 -2.97 17.70 -1.42
C TRP A 36 -1.74 16.96 -1.95
N SER A 37 -0.59 17.60 -2.01
CA SER A 37 0.63 17.02 -2.55
C SER A 37 1.88 17.61 -1.91
N ILE A 38 3.02 17.12 -2.34
CA ILE A 38 4.34 17.65 -1.94
C ILE A 38 4.78 18.86 -2.76
N LYS A 39 3.92 19.38 -3.66
CA LYS A 39 4.26 20.53 -4.49
C LYS A 39 4.59 21.75 -3.64
N ASP A 40 5.74 22.36 -3.94
CA ASP A 40 6.24 23.57 -3.26
C ASP A 40 6.46 23.41 -1.74
N PHE A 41 6.56 22.15 -1.26
CA PHE A 41 6.87 21.86 0.13
C PHE A 41 8.31 22.27 0.48
N ASN A 42 8.46 23.10 1.50
CA ASN A 42 9.77 23.65 1.89
C ASN A 42 10.43 22.94 3.07
N GLY A 43 9.69 22.14 3.83
CA GLY A 43 10.22 21.36 4.96
C GLY A 43 10.66 22.17 6.19
N ILE A 44 10.46 23.49 6.22
CA ILE A 44 10.96 24.36 7.31
C ILE A 44 9.98 24.42 8.48
N SER A 45 8.70 24.64 8.18
CA SER A 45 7.67 24.90 9.19
C SER A 45 6.77 23.70 9.51
N TYR A 46 6.89 22.64 8.73
CA TYR A 46 6.02 21.48 8.84
C TYR A 46 6.75 20.18 8.50
N PRO A 47 6.57 19.08 9.25
CA PRO A 47 7.17 17.79 8.96
C PRO A 47 6.62 17.19 7.66
N SER A 48 7.48 16.55 6.87
CA SER A 48 7.12 16.01 5.57
C SER A 48 6.21 14.79 5.64
N ASP A 49 6.45 13.92 6.62
CA ASP A 49 5.58 12.78 6.94
C ASP A 49 4.15 13.26 7.24
N LYS A 50 3.99 14.26 8.09
CA LYS A 50 2.68 14.87 8.36
C LYS A 50 2.04 15.49 7.12
N GLN A 51 2.83 16.21 6.28
CA GLN A 51 2.30 16.74 5.01
C GLN A 51 1.74 15.63 4.13
N PHE A 52 2.45 14.50 4.05
CA PHE A 52 2.03 13.37 3.26
C PHE A 52 0.74 12.74 3.82
N PHE A 53 0.76 12.28 5.05
CA PHE A 53 -0.36 11.53 5.64
C PHE A 53 -1.62 12.39 5.87
N GLU A 54 -1.49 13.66 6.22
CA GLU A 54 -2.64 14.55 6.37
C GLU A 54 -3.31 14.93 5.03
N SER A 55 -2.62 14.75 3.90
CA SER A 55 -3.22 15.04 2.59
C SER A 55 -4.43 14.14 2.30
N PHE A 56 -4.44 12.89 2.78
CA PHE A 56 -5.56 11.96 2.60
C PHE A 56 -6.86 12.51 3.18
N GLY A 57 -6.84 13.02 4.41
CA GLY A 57 -8.02 13.63 5.02
C GLY A 57 -8.48 14.92 4.32
N LYS A 58 -7.58 15.61 3.62
CA LYS A 58 -7.92 16.87 2.92
C LYS A 58 -8.70 16.62 1.61
N PHE A 59 -8.49 15.49 0.93
CA PHE A 59 -9.21 15.16 -0.30
C PHE A 59 -10.28 14.06 -0.14
N GLU A 60 -10.42 13.46 1.04
CA GLU A 60 -11.39 12.40 1.32
C GLU A 60 -12.81 12.76 0.88
N ALA A 61 -13.25 13.99 1.15
CA ALA A 61 -14.57 14.46 0.74
C ALA A 61 -14.81 14.44 -0.78
N THR A 62 -13.74 14.42 -1.59
CA THR A 62 -13.84 14.38 -3.05
C THR A 62 -13.82 12.96 -3.61
N ILE A 63 -13.43 11.96 -2.82
CA ILE A 63 -13.34 10.57 -3.27
C ILE A 63 -14.72 9.96 -3.50
N LYS A 64 -15.69 10.30 -2.64
CA LYS A 64 -17.06 9.79 -2.78
C LYS A 64 -17.65 10.17 -4.13
N GLY A 65 -17.97 9.18 -4.95
CA GLY A 65 -18.55 9.36 -6.30
C GLY A 65 -17.54 9.71 -7.39
N THR A 66 -16.23 9.57 -7.15
CA THR A 66 -15.18 9.83 -8.15
C THR A 66 -14.22 8.65 -8.36
N PHE A 67 -14.54 7.47 -7.83
CA PHE A 67 -13.71 6.26 -8.02
C PHE A 67 -13.52 5.92 -9.49
N GLU A 68 -14.57 6.01 -10.29
CA GLU A 68 -14.53 5.72 -11.71
C GLU A 68 -13.56 6.64 -12.45
N GLN A 69 -13.64 7.94 -12.18
CA GLN A 69 -12.72 8.92 -12.77
C GLN A 69 -11.29 8.67 -12.33
N GLY A 70 -11.07 8.30 -11.06
CA GLY A 70 -9.76 7.96 -10.51
C GLY A 70 -9.13 6.76 -11.21
N LEU A 71 -9.88 5.68 -11.43
CA LEU A 71 -9.39 4.48 -12.12
C LEU A 71 -9.09 4.76 -13.59
N LEU A 72 -9.94 5.53 -14.28
CA LEU A 72 -9.69 5.93 -15.66
C LEU A 72 -8.45 6.82 -15.77
N GLU A 73 -8.24 7.73 -14.84
CA GLU A 73 -7.04 8.57 -14.79
C GLU A 73 -5.78 7.72 -14.59
N LEU A 74 -5.80 6.74 -13.66
CA LEU A 74 -4.70 5.80 -13.47
C LEU A 74 -4.40 5.01 -14.76
N LYS A 75 -5.42 4.46 -15.40
CA LYS A 75 -5.27 3.76 -16.68
C LYS A 75 -4.67 4.65 -17.76
N ASN A 76 -5.22 5.85 -17.96
CA ASN A 76 -4.78 6.78 -18.99
C ASN A 76 -3.32 7.21 -18.78
N ARG A 77 -2.93 7.48 -17.53
CA ARG A 77 -1.55 7.82 -17.17
C ARG A 77 -0.61 6.64 -17.42
N ALA A 78 -1.00 5.44 -17.00
CA ALA A 78 -0.21 4.23 -17.24
C ALA A 78 0.04 4.00 -18.73
N ILE A 79 -0.98 4.06 -19.57
CA ILE A 79 -0.86 3.88 -21.03
C ILE A 79 0.07 4.97 -21.61
N LYS A 80 -0.07 6.23 -21.18
CA LYS A 80 0.81 7.32 -21.60
C LYS A 80 2.27 7.10 -21.21
N GLU A 81 2.51 6.50 -20.04
CA GLU A 81 3.84 6.15 -19.52
C GLU A 81 4.36 4.80 -20.07
N GLN A 82 3.62 4.13 -20.93
CA GLN A 82 3.93 2.80 -21.44
C GLN A 82 3.97 1.72 -20.34
N VAL A 83 3.23 1.91 -19.27
CA VAL A 83 3.04 0.92 -18.19
C VAL A 83 1.85 0.05 -18.57
N SER A 84 2.05 -1.26 -18.66
CA SER A 84 1.02 -2.22 -19.09
C SER A 84 0.29 -2.90 -17.93
N TYR A 85 0.77 -2.75 -16.70
CA TYR A 85 0.18 -3.35 -15.51
C TYR A 85 0.26 -2.44 -14.31
N ILE A 86 -0.84 -2.32 -13.60
CA ILE A 86 -0.89 -1.70 -12.27
C ILE A 86 -1.58 -2.65 -11.29
N GLU A 87 -1.00 -2.78 -10.10
CA GLU A 87 -1.63 -3.33 -8.92
C GLU A 87 -1.85 -2.17 -7.94
N THR A 88 -3.10 -1.77 -7.75
CA THR A 88 -3.45 -0.60 -6.95
C THR A 88 -4.26 -0.98 -5.72
N GLN A 89 -4.15 -0.18 -4.67
CA GLN A 89 -4.95 -0.38 -3.47
C GLN A 89 -6.35 0.21 -3.65
N LEU A 90 -7.37 -0.61 -3.47
CA LEU A 90 -8.76 -0.21 -3.50
C LEU A 90 -9.56 -1.05 -2.52
N SER A 91 -10.27 -0.40 -1.61
CA SER A 91 -11.15 -1.07 -0.66
C SER A 91 -12.43 -0.28 -0.48
N THR A 92 -13.56 -0.98 -0.50
CA THR A 92 -14.90 -0.42 -0.22
C THR A 92 -15.59 -1.24 0.86
N ILE A 93 -14.80 -1.78 1.79
CA ILE A 93 -15.32 -2.61 2.89
C ILE A 93 -16.21 -1.73 3.79
N PRO A 94 -17.50 -2.07 3.96
CA PRO A 94 -18.40 -1.31 4.82
C PRO A 94 -18.02 -1.49 6.30
N CYS A 95 -17.85 -0.38 7.01
CA CYS A 95 -17.39 -0.38 8.41
C CYS A 95 -18.42 -0.89 9.42
N ASP A 96 -19.73 -0.82 9.14
CA ASP A 96 -20.82 -1.04 10.10
C ASP A 96 -21.59 -2.33 9.85
N MET A 97 -21.09 -3.45 10.40
CA MET A 97 -21.78 -4.73 10.26
C MET A 97 -22.05 -5.49 11.57
N ASN A 98 -21.61 -4.99 12.70
CA ASN A 98 -21.85 -5.64 13.99
C ASN A 98 -22.76 -4.81 14.90
N THR A 99 -23.78 -5.46 15.44
CA THR A 99 -24.67 -4.91 16.49
C THR A 99 -24.17 -5.23 17.91
N GLU A 100 -23.15 -6.06 18.05
CA GLU A 100 -22.57 -6.46 19.33
C GLU A 100 -21.42 -5.51 19.71
N ASP A 101 -21.34 -5.10 20.98
CA ASP A 101 -20.18 -4.38 21.49
C ASP A 101 -19.01 -5.36 21.71
N LEU A 102 -18.02 -5.28 20.84
CA LEU A 102 -16.81 -6.10 20.91
C LEU A 102 -15.60 -5.31 21.45
N THR A 103 -15.79 -4.06 21.88
CA THR A 103 -14.72 -3.20 22.41
C THR A 103 -13.88 -3.86 23.52
N PRO A 104 -14.44 -4.66 24.45
CA PRO A 104 -13.64 -5.31 25.49
C PRO A 104 -12.56 -6.26 24.95
N TYR A 105 -12.75 -6.82 23.76
CA TYR A 105 -11.73 -7.68 23.14
C TYR A 105 -10.45 -6.93 22.76
N ASN A 106 -10.49 -5.62 22.57
CA ASN A 106 -9.28 -4.84 22.24
C ASN A 106 -8.21 -4.99 23.33
N GLU A 107 -8.56 -4.77 24.57
CA GLU A 107 -7.62 -4.87 25.69
C GLU A 107 -7.32 -6.35 26.05
N GLU A 108 -8.26 -7.26 25.84
CA GLU A 108 -8.00 -8.70 26.00
C GLU A 108 -6.90 -9.15 25.03
N LEU A 109 -7.02 -8.86 23.73
CA LEU A 109 -6.03 -9.21 22.71
C LEU A 109 -4.66 -8.62 23.04
N ARG A 110 -4.60 -7.33 23.39
CA ARG A 110 -3.36 -6.67 23.80
C ARG A 110 -2.72 -7.35 25.02
N SER A 111 -3.52 -7.71 26.03
CA SER A 111 -3.06 -8.41 27.22
C SER A 111 -2.49 -9.81 26.88
N LEU A 112 -3.11 -10.53 25.96
CA LEU A 112 -2.65 -11.86 25.52
C LEU A 112 -1.32 -11.77 24.75
N VAL A 113 -1.17 -10.78 23.87
CA VAL A 113 0.10 -10.51 23.17
C VAL A 113 1.21 -10.17 24.17
N ALA A 114 0.94 -9.28 25.12
CA ALA A 114 1.92 -8.92 26.16
C ALA A 114 2.40 -10.10 27.00
N LYS A 115 1.54 -11.14 27.18
CA LYS A 115 1.89 -12.39 27.85
C LYS A 115 2.62 -13.38 26.92
N LYS A 116 2.78 -13.04 25.64
CA LYS A 116 3.37 -13.91 24.61
C LYS A 116 2.67 -15.26 24.47
N ASP A 117 1.34 -15.27 24.71
CA ASP A 117 0.50 -16.46 24.60
C ASP A 117 -0.20 -16.50 23.23
N GLU A 118 0.54 -16.87 22.19
CA GLU A 118 0.03 -16.97 20.83
C GLU A 118 -1.20 -17.88 20.73
N LYS A 119 -1.25 -18.97 21.50
CA LYS A 119 -2.40 -19.90 21.48
C LYS A 119 -3.67 -19.23 22.01
N ALA A 120 -3.55 -18.44 23.08
CA ALA A 120 -4.68 -17.70 23.62
C ALA A 120 -5.11 -16.57 22.67
N VAL A 121 -4.17 -15.87 22.03
CA VAL A 121 -4.48 -14.90 20.97
C VAL A 121 -5.29 -15.58 19.87
N PHE A 122 -4.85 -16.68 19.32
CA PHE A 122 -5.55 -17.38 18.24
C PHE A 122 -6.93 -17.87 18.67
N LYS A 123 -7.09 -18.32 19.92
CA LYS A 123 -8.41 -18.69 20.47
C LYS A 123 -9.36 -17.50 20.52
N ALA A 124 -8.88 -16.31 20.92
CA ALA A 124 -9.68 -15.10 20.94
C ALA A 124 -10.05 -14.66 19.50
N LEU A 125 -9.09 -14.76 18.56
CA LEU A 125 -9.36 -14.48 17.14
C LEU A 125 -10.37 -15.48 16.54
N ASP A 126 -10.37 -16.77 16.92
CA ASP A 126 -11.40 -17.74 16.52
C ASP A 126 -12.80 -17.35 17.00
N GLN A 127 -12.92 -16.83 18.23
CA GLN A 127 -14.20 -16.34 18.76
C GLN A 127 -14.70 -15.12 18.00
N LEU A 128 -13.82 -14.17 17.72
CA LEU A 128 -14.16 -12.98 16.92
C LEU A 128 -14.52 -13.37 15.48
N PHE A 129 -13.73 -14.24 14.86
CA PHE A 129 -14.00 -14.75 13.51
C PHE A 129 -15.39 -15.43 13.43
N ALA A 130 -15.74 -16.27 14.41
CA ALA A 130 -17.07 -16.87 14.48
C ALA A 130 -18.17 -15.80 14.65
N THR A 131 -17.91 -14.75 15.44
CA THR A 131 -18.85 -13.66 15.64
C THR A 131 -19.06 -12.84 14.34
N PHE A 132 -17.99 -12.51 13.63
CA PHE A 132 -18.06 -11.79 12.32
C PHE A 132 -18.79 -12.60 11.26
N ASN A 133 -18.74 -13.92 11.34
CA ASN A 133 -19.42 -14.82 10.40
C ASN A 133 -20.86 -15.17 10.82
N LYS A 134 -21.35 -14.69 11.97
CA LYS A 134 -22.77 -14.85 12.33
C LYS A 134 -23.66 -14.30 11.20
N ARG A 135 -24.65 -15.08 10.78
CA ARG A 135 -25.56 -14.75 9.68
C ARG A 135 -24.83 -14.40 8.36
N GLU A 136 -23.65 -14.98 8.14
CA GLU A 136 -22.80 -14.71 6.96
C GLU A 136 -22.41 -13.23 6.76
N ALA A 137 -22.36 -12.44 7.84
CA ALA A 137 -22.18 -10.99 7.72
C ALA A 137 -20.83 -10.61 7.05
N ALA A 138 -19.73 -11.26 7.46
CA ALA A 138 -18.43 -11.01 6.81
C ALA A 138 -18.42 -11.40 5.32
N LYS A 139 -19.08 -12.50 4.97
CA LYS A 139 -19.22 -12.94 3.57
C LYS A 139 -20.10 -11.98 2.76
N TYR A 140 -21.18 -11.45 3.36
CA TYR A 140 -22.00 -10.45 2.72
C TYR A 140 -21.20 -9.16 2.43
N ALA A 141 -20.43 -8.69 3.41
CA ALA A 141 -19.57 -7.51 3.23
C ALA A 141 -18.50 -7.75 2.15
N ALA A 142 -17.87 -8.91 2.14
CA ALA A 142 -16.91 -9.29 1.13
C ALA A 142 -17.54 -9.34 -0.28
N ASN A 143 -18.74 -9.92 -0.41
CA ASN A 143 -19.47 -9.94 -1.68
C ASN A 143 -19.86 -8.54 -2.15
N PHE A 144 -20.24 -7.64 -1.23
CA PHE A 144 -20.50 -6.24 -1.59
C PHE A 144 -19.25 -5.60 -2.18
N ASN A 145 -18.11 -5.73 -1.50
CA ASN A 145 -16.83 -5.19 -1.95
C ASN A 145 -16.39 -5.78 -3.31
N THR A 146 -16.44 -7.10 -3.47
CA THR A 146 -16.03 -7.77 -4.73
C THR A 146 -16.93 -7.39 -5.90
N ASN A 147 -18.25 -7.33 -5.68
CA ASN A 147 -19.21 -6.93 -6.71
C ASN A 147 -19.04 -5.46 -7.12
N PHE A 148 -18.77 -4.57 -6.15
CA PHE A 148 -18.51 -3.17 -6.44
C PHE A 148 -17.26 -3.02 -7.32
N VAL A 149 -16.15 -3.65 -6.93
CA VAL A 149 -14.90 -3.62 -7.70
C VAL A 149 -15.09 -4.22 -9.09
N ALA A 150 -15.71 -5.39 -9.19
CA ALA A 150 -15.94 -6.07 -10.47
C ALA A 150 -16.85 -5.25 -11.40
N LYS A 151 -17.94 -4.68 -10.87
CA LYS A 151 -18.83 -3.83 -11.65
C LYS A 151 -18.09 -2.62 -12.22
N MET A 152 -17.36 -1.90 -11.37
CA MET A 152 -16.61 -0.71 -11.77
C MET A 152 -15.51 -1.06 -12.79
N HIS A 153 -14.74 -2.12 -12.56
CA HIS A 153 -13.70 -2.60 -13.48
C HIS A 153 -14.26 -2.92 -14.86
N ASN A 154 -15.38 -3.65 -14.92
CA ASN A 154 -16.00 -4.09 -16.17
C ASN A 154 -16.72 -2.95 -16.91
N ASP A 155 -17.49 -2.12 -16.20
CA ASP A 155 -18.21 -0.99 -16.82
C ASP A 155 -17.25 0.02 -17.46
N LEU A 156 -16.09 0.25 -16.83
CA LEU A 156 -15.04 1.13 -17.33
C LEU A 156 -14.11 0.46 -18.35
N LYS A 157 -14.25 -0.84 -18.58
CA LYS A 157 -13.34 -1.61 -19.46
C LYS A 157 -11.89 -1.35 -19.10
N ILE A 158 -11.56 -1.56 -17.82
CA ILE A 158 -10.21 -1.25 -17.30
C ILE A 158 -9.16 -2.10 -18.01
N ASP A 159 -9.37 -3.42 -18.08
CA ASP A 159 -8.48 -4.29 -18.86
C ASP A 159 -8.78 -4.15 -20.37
N ASP A 160 -7.71 -4.05 -21.15
CA ASP A 160 -7.74 -4.10 -22.61
C ASP A 160 -6.43 -4.68 -23.17
N ALA A 161 -6.23 -4.61 -24.49
CA ALA A 161 -5.06 -5.17 -25.15
C ALA A 161 -3.72 -4.48 -24.74
N GLN A 162 -3.76 -3.32 -24.11
CA GLN A 162 -2.57 -2.53 -23.75
C GLN A 162 -2.33 -2.45 -22.26
N PHE A 163 -3.35 -2.72 -21.44
CA PHE A 163 -3.31 -2.44 -20.02
C PHE A 163 -4.13 -3.44 -19.21
N THR A 164 -3.60 -3.82 -18.07
CA THR A 164 -4.24 -4.69 -17.06
C THR A 164 -4.14 -4.06 -15.68
N MET A 165 -5.22 -4.11 -14.90
CA MET A 165 -5.22 -3.63 -13.52
C MET A 165 -5.76 -4.69 -12.56
N ARG A 166 -5.10 -4.83 -11.40
CA ARG A 166 -5.57 -5.64 -10.28
C ARG A 166 -5.59 -4.80 -9.02
N TYR A 167 -6.31 -5.27 -8.02
CA TYR A 167 -6.56 -4.52 -6.81
C TYR A 167 -6.06 -5.27 -5.58
N GLN A 168 -5.55 -4.52 -4.60
CA GLN A 168 -5.35 -5.02 -3.25
C GLN A 168 -6.37 -4.38 -2.33
N ASN A 169 -7.06 -5.17 -1.52
CA ASN A 169 -7.72 -4.63 -0.35
C ASN A 169 -6.68 -4.21 0.68
N PHE A 170 -7.04 -3.29 1.56
CA PHE A 170 -6.15 -2.84 2.63
C PHE A 170 -6.89 -2.63 3.93
N VAL A 171 -6.15 -2.70 5.03
CA VAL A 171 -6.60 -2.33 6.37
C VAL A 171 -5.74 -1.21 6.92
N LEU A 172 -6.34 -0.39 7.79
CA LEU A 172 -5.70 0.80 8.34
C LEU A 172 -5.16 0.49 9.75
N ARG A 173 -3.83 0.51 9.91
CA ARG A 173 -3.17 0.11 11.17
C ARG A 173 -3.45 1.01 12.38
N PHE A 174 -4.07 2.16 12.18
CA PHE A 174 -4.51 3.01 13.28
C PHE A 174 -5.87 2.62 13.89
N MET A 175 -6.57 1.65 13.27
CA MET A 175 -7.84 1.15 13.81
C MET A 175 -7.60 0.37 15.11
N GLU A 176 -8.62 0.35 15.98
CA GLU A 176 -8.60 -0.53 17.14
C GLU A 176 -8.59 -2.02 16.70
N PRO A 177 -7.96 -2.91 17.48
CA PRO A 177 -7.69 -4.30 17.07
C PRO A 177 -8.89 -5.07 16.51
N VAL A 178 -10.04 -4.94 17.15
CA VAL A 178 -11.26 -5.66 16.71
C VAL A 178 -11.74 -5.16 15.35
N ASP A 179 -11.71 -3.85 15.12
CA ASP A 179 -12.14 -3.27 13.84
C ASP A 179 -11.14 -3.58 12.74
N LEU A 180 -9.84 -3.51 13.03
CA LEU A 180 -8.81 -3.94 12.08
C LEU A 180 -9.00 -5.42 11.73
N PHE A 181 -9.18 -6.30 12.72
CA PHE A 181 -9.33 -7.72 12.46
C PHE A 181 -10.61 -8.04 11.67
N LYS A 182 -11.72 -7.37 11.95
CA LYS A 182 -12.96 -7.48 11.17
C LYS A 182 -12.71 -7.13 9.70
N ASN A 183 -12.10 -5.96 9.45
CA ASN A 183 -11.79 -5.52 8.10
C ASN A 183 -10.80 -6.47 7.39
N LEU A 184 -9.83 -6.99 8.13
CA LEU A 184 -8.86 -7.95 7.61
C LEU A 184 -9.53 -9.25 7.17
N VAL A 185 -10.43 -9.80 7.99
CA VAL A 185 -11.23 -11.01 7.64
C VAL A 185 -12.02 -10.77 6.35
N ILE A 186 -12.70 -9.63 6.25
CA ILE A 186 -13.48 -9.29 5.05
C ILE A 186 -12.56 -9.13 3.83
N ALA A 187 -11.41 -8.49 4.00
CA ALA A 187 -10.41 -8.31 2.94
C ALA A 187 -9.90 -9.67 2.42
N PHE A 188 -9.58 -10.60 3.33
CA PHE A 188 -9.16 -11.94 2.95
C PHE A 188 -10.26 -12.74 2.25
N ILE A 189 -11.51 -12.69 2.73
CA ILE A 189 -12.65 -13.33 2.05
C ILE A 189 -12.84 -12.71 0.66
N SER A 190 -12.70 -11.39 0.53
CA SER A 190 -12.82 -10.70 -0.77
C SER A 190 -11.76 -11.17 -1.75
N ALA A 191 -10.51 -11.24 -1.32
CA ALA A 191 -9.40 -11.70 -2.16
C ALA A 191 -9.51 -13.20 -2.51
N ASP A 192 -9.96 -14.04 -1.58
CA ASP A 192 -10.18 -15.48 -1.85
C ASP A 192 -11.29 -15.75 -2.89
N ASN A 193 -12.23 -14.80 -3.06
CA ASN A 193 -13.41 -14.95 -3.90
C ASN A 193 -13.36 -14.14 -5.21
N SER A 194 -12.33 -13.36 -5.47
CA SER A 194 -12.28 -12.46 -6.63
C SER A 194 -10.96 -12.53 -7.37
N PRO A 195 -10.96 -12.79 -8.69
CA PRO A 195 -9.74 -12.76 -9.49
C PRO A 195 -9.23 -11.33 -9.77
N LEU A 196 -10.01 -10.31 -9.41
CA LEU A 196 -9.61 -8.90 -9.56
C LEU A 196 -8.97 -8.34 -8.29
N ILE A 197 -9.37 -8.86 -7.10
CA ILE A 197 -8.77 -8.48 -5.82
C ILE A 197 -7.78 -9.59 -5.47
N ASP A 198 -6.55 -9.42 -5.92
CA ASP A 198 -5.53 -10.46 -5.87
C ASP A 198 -4.61 -10.38 -4.64
N GLY A 199 -4.89 -9.46 -3.70
CA GLY A 199 -4.12 -9.36 -2.48
C GLY A 199 -4.70 -8.48 -1.39
N VAL A 200 -4.00 -8.47 -0.25
CA VAL A 200 -4.32 -7.66 0.93
C VAL A 200 -3.07 -6.90 1.38
N ASN A 201 -3.25 -5.69 1.93
CA ASN A 201 -2.17 -4.86 2.46
C ASN A 201 -2.56 -4.26 3.82
N ILE A 202 -1.56 -3.79 4.57
CA ILE A 202 -1.73 -2.96 5.77
C ILE A 202 -1.05 -1.62 5.55
N VAL A 203 -1.77 -0.52 5.76
CA VAL A 203 -1.34 0.82 5.40
C VAL A 203 -1.52 1.83 6.54
N SER A 204 -1.18 3.07 6.32
CA SER A 204 -1.14 4.21 7.27
C SER A 204 0.18 4.30 8.04
N PRO A 205 0.46 5.44 8.70
CA PRO A 205 1.74 5.66 9.39
C PRO A 205 2.13 4.51 10.30
N GLU A 206 3.30 3.92 10.06
CA GLU A 206 3.80 2.80 10.87
C GLU A 206 4.23 3.25 12.27
N ASP A 207 4.73 4.50 12.37
CA ASP A 207 5.12 5.16 13.62
C ASP A 207 3.93 5.69 14.44
N GLY A 208 2.69 5.52 13.95
CA GLY A 208 1.49 5.91 14.69
C GLY A 208 1.33 5.17 16.01
N ALA A 209 0.84 5.86 17.06
CA ALA A 209 0.78 5.30 18.42
C ALA A 209 0.04 3.95 18.51
N THR A 210 -1.12 3.81 17.84
CA THR A 210 -1.87 2.54 17.77
C THR A 210 -1.12 1.51 16.94
N ALA A 211 -0.55 1.92 15.81
CA ALA A 211 0.21 1.05 14.92
C ALA A 211 1.39 0.41 15.65
N MET A 212 2.20 1.21 16.36
CA MET A 212 3.32 0.74 17.16
C MET A 212 2.87 -0.18 18.30
N LYS A 213 1.84 0.23 19.06
CA LYS A 213 1.30 -0.54 20.20
C LYS A 213 0.81 -1.93 19.78
N ASP A 214 0.17 -2.03 18.62
CA ASP A 214 -0.55 -3.23 18.19
C ASP A 214 0.17 -3.98 17.05
N TYR A 215 1.41 -3.59 16.69
CA TYR A 215 2.11 -4.16 15.53
C TYR A 215 2.25 -5.70 15.60
N GLU A 216 2.69 -6.25 16.74
CA GLU A 216 2.82 -7.71 16.93
C GLU A 216 1.45 -8.40 16.82
N LEU A 217 0.40 -7.79 17.35
CA LEU A 217 -0.97 -8.29 17.24
C LEU A 217 -1.43 -8.32 15.77
N HIS A 218 -1.13 -7.26 15.00
CA HIS A 218 -1.44 -7.22 13.57
C HIS A 218 -0.77 -8.39 12.82
N MET A 219 0.49 -8.71 13.14
CA MET A 219 1.19 -9.85 12.53
C MET A 219 0.52 -11.19 12.86
N PHE A 220 0.06 -11.38 14.10
CA PHE A 220 -0.73 -12.58 14.47
C PHE A 220 -2.08 -12.63 13.74
N MET A 221 -2.74 -11.51 13.53
CA MET A 221 -3.99 -11.45 12.78
C MET A 221 -3.79 -11.87 11.31
N TYR A 222 -2.69 -11.41 10.66
CA TYR A 222 -2.33 -11.85 9.32
C TYR A 222 -2.01 -13.35 9.27
N LYS A 223 -1.20 -13.85 10.20
CA LYS A 223 -0.91 -15.28 10.34
C LYS A 223 -2.18 -16.11 10.50
N TYR A 224 -3.12 -15.62 11.32
CA TYR A 224 -4.41 -16.26 11.53
C TYR A 224 -5.25 -16.29 10.24
N CYS A 225 -5.41 -15.16 9.57
CA CYS A 225 -6.17 -15.06 8.33
C CYS A 225 -5.56 -15.92 7.22
N HIS A 226 -4.24 -15.94 7.09
CA HIS A 226 -3.56 -16.79 6.11
C HIS A 226 -3.79 -18.28 6.38
N ALA A 227 -3.82 -18.69 7.64
CA ALA A 227 -4.16 -20.08 7.98
C ALA A 227 -5.60 -20.47 7.58
N LYS A 228 -6.54 -19.51 7.56
CA LYS A 228 -7.92 -19.73 7.10
C LYS A 228 -8.06 -19.63 5.58
N PHE A 229 -7.27 -18.78 4.93
CA PHE A 229 -7.30 -18.46 3.49
C PHE A 229 -5.89 -18.59 2.87
N PRO A 230 -5.35 -19.82 2.75
CA PRO A 230 -3.94 -20.04 2.41
C PRO A 230 -3.54 -19.64 0.99
N LYS A 231 -4.51 -19.38 0.11
CA LYS A 231 -4.25 -18.91 -1.26
C LYS A 231 -4.05 -17.41 -1.33
N VAL A 232 -4.64 -16.66 -0.39
CA VAL A 232 -4.58 -15.20 -0.40
C VAL A 232 -3.17 -14.73 -0.12
N LYS A 233 -2.65 -13.93 -1.03
CA LYS A 233 -1.35 -13.27 -0.91
C LYS A 233 -1.51 -11.90 -0.28
N TYR A 234 -0.44 -11.41 0.32
CA TYR A 234 -0.44 -10.07 0.91
C TYR A 234 0.93 -9.43 0.84
N SER A 235 0.91 -8.15 0.55
CA SER A 235 2.02 -7.23 0.73
C SER A 235 1.83 -6.49 2.04
N MET A 236 2.91 -6.15 2.72
CA MET A 236 2.83 -5.42 3.99
C MET A 236 3.77 -4.23 3.96
N HIS A 237 3.24 -3.04 4.24
CA HIS A 237 4.09 -1.92 4.61
C HIS A 237 4.79 -2.29 5.91
N ALA A 238 6.11 -2.44 5.87
CA ALA A 238 6.91 -2.77 7.04
C ALA A 238 8.30 -2.13 6.93
N GLY A 239 8.78 -1.59 8.05
CA GLY A 239 10.06 -0.93 8.10
C GLY A 239 10.09 0.43 7.39
N GLU A 240 8.98 1.14 7.30
CA GLU A 240 8.96 2.56 6.90
C GLU A 240 9.31 3.47 8.10
N LEU A 241 10.30 3.06 8.85
CA LEU A 241 10.71 3.67 10.10
C LEU A 241 12.15 4.20 10.03
N THR A 242 12.43 5.25 10.80
CA THR A 242 13.77 5.82 10.93
C THR A 242 14.01 6.38 12.32
N LEU A 243 15.28 6.58 12.66
CA LEU A 243 15.65 7.35 13.84
C LEU A 243 15.04 8.76 13.78
N GLY A 244 14.35 9.13 14.84
CA GLY A 244 13.63 10.40 14.93
C GLY A 244 12.11 10.28 14.74
N LEU A 245 11.62 9.23 14.06
CA LEU A 245 10.21 8.86 14.07
C LEU A 245 9.89 7.97 15.27
N VAL A 246 10.75 6.97 15.54
CA VAL A 246 10.56 5.98 16.61
C VAL A 246 11.82 5.82 17.45
N GLN A 247 11.70 5.12 18.59
CA GLN A 247 12.85 4.73 19.40
C GLN A 247 13.72 3.69 18.67
N PRO A 248 15.03 3.64 18.93
CA PRO A 248 15.96 2.74 18.23
C PRO A 248 15.56 1.26 18.29
N GLU A 249 14.98 0.82 19.40
CA GLU A 249 14.53 -0.56 19.61
C GLU A 249 13.46 -0.98 18.60
N GLU A 250 12.60 -0.06 18.21
CA GLU A 250 11.49 -0.32 17.28
C GLU A 250 11.97 -0.56 15.85
N LEU A 251 13.12 -0.05 15.47
CA LEU A 251 13.73 -0.29 14.15
C LEU A 251 14.25 -1.74 13.98
N THR A 252 14.20 -2.57 15.03
CA THR A 252 14.97 -3.81 15.06
C THR A 252 14.17 -5.07 14.76
N TRP A 253 12.85 -4.98 14.49
CA TRP A 253 12.01 -6.17 14.50
C TRP A 253 10.76 -6.13 13.58
N HIS A 254 10.42 -5.00 13.00
CA HIS A 254 9.18 -4.87 12.23
C HIS A 254 9.20 -5.69 10.94
N ILE A 255 10.28 -5.59 10.13
CA ILE A 255 10.43 -6.39 8.91
C ILE A 255 10.55 -7.88 9.26
N ASN A 256 11.34 -8.21 10.31
CA ASN A 256 11.43 -9.58 10.80
C ASN A 256 10.03 -10.15 11.12
N SER A 257 9.21 -9.39 11.84
CA SER A 257 7.86 -9.84 12.24
C SER A 257 6.92 -9.99 11.05
N ALA A 258 6.96 -9.07 10.09
CA ALA A 258 6.19 -9.16 8.85
C ALA A 258 6.57 -10.41 8.03
N VAL A 259 7.87 -10.73 7.96
CA VAL A 259 8.39 -11.88 7.20
C VAL A 259 8.17 -13.20 7.95
N TYR A 260 8.58 -13.29 9.22
CA TYR A 260 8.61 -14.58 9.93
C TYR A 260 7.32 -14.89 10.68
N THR A 261 6.63 -13.87 11.21
CA THR A 261 5.37 -14.08 11.96
C THR A 261 4.18 -14.01 11.04
N ALA A 262 4.00 -12.90 10.33
CA ALA A 262 2.87 -12.75 9.42
C ALA A 262 3.01 -13.63 8.17
N GLY A 263 4.22 -13.82 7.64
CA GLY A 263 4.47 -14.61 6.43
C GLY A 263 4.20 -13.82 5.13
N ALA A 264 4.49 -12.51 5.13
CA ALA A 264 4.28 -11.64 3.99
C ALA A 264 4.93 -12.16 2.69
N ASN A 265 4.22 -12.04 1.58
CA ASN A 265 4.73 -12.42 0.25
C ASN A 265 5.60 -11.30 -0.36
N ARG A 266 5.33 -10.05 -0.02
CA ARG A 266 6.11 -8.86 -0.36
C ARG A 266 6.16 -7.91 0.83
N ILE A 267 7.23 -7.12 0.89
CA ILE A 267 7.41 -6.05 1.88
C ILE A 267 7.45 -4.71 1.15
N GLY A 268 6.59 -3.79 1.54
CA GLY A 268 6.64 -2.41 1.12
C GLY A 268 7.65 -1.63 1.95
N HIS A 269 8.43 -0.75 1.32
CA HIS A 269 9.43 0.15 1.88
C HIS A 269 10.69 -0.54 2.43
N GLY A 270 10.63 -1.17 3.59
CA GLY A 270 11.78 -1.86 4.21
C GLY A 270 13.01 -0.98 4.42
N VAL A 271 12.84 0.30 4.78
CA VAL A 271 13.94 1.28 4.86
C VAL A 271 14.81 1.12 6.09
N ASP A 272 14.29 0.55 7.16
CA ASP A 272 15.03 0.34 8.40
C ASP A 272 15.82 -0.98 8.45
N LEU A 273 15.85 -1.75 7.35
CA LEU A 273 16.52 -3.05 7.26
C LEU A 273 17.90 -3.10 7.90
N ALA A 274 18.69 -2.02 7.79
CA ALA A 274 20.03 -1.97 8.34
C ALA A 274 20.06 -2.07 9.87
N TYR A 275 18.97 -1.74 10.54
CA TYR A 275 18.81 -1.80 12.00
C TYR A 275 18.16 -3.09 12.49
N GLU A 276 17.52 -3.86 11.58
CA GLU A 276 16.85 -5.11 11.91
C GLU A 276 17.79 -6.13 12.54
N LYS A 277 17.32 -6.83 13.58
CA LYS A 277 18.07 -7.96 14.17
C LYS A 277 18.30 -9.04 13.12
N ASN A 278 19.53 -9.54 13.05
CA ASN A 278 19.92 -10.59 12.12
C ASN A 278 19.57 -10.23 10.66
N ASN A 279 19.76 -8.98 10.27
CA ASN A 279 19.38 -8.48 8.95
C ASN A 279 19.96 -9.28 7.78
N TYR A 280 21.19 -9.81 7.91
CA TYR A 280 21.79 -10.67 6.86
C TYR A 280 21.09 -12.02 6.73
N GLU A 281 20.64 -12.61 7.84
CA GLU A 281 19.82 -13.82 7.80
C GLU A 281 18.44 -13.53 7.20
N LEU A 282 17.84 -12.42 7.59
CA LEU A 282 16.57 -11.95 7.03
C LEU A 282 16.67 -11.76 5.51
N LEU A 283 17.71 -11.09 5.02
CA LEU A 283 17.96 -10.90 3.58
C LEU A 283 18.12 -12.24 2.83
N ARG A 284 18.92 -13.18 3.38
CA ARG A 284 19.07 -14.52 2.79
C ARG A 284 17.76 -15.29 2.78
N TYR A 285 16.95 -15.15 3.83
CA TYR A 285 15.64 -15.77 3.91
C TYR A 285 14.69 -15.21 2.86
N MET A 286 14.60 -13.87 2.74
CA MET A 286 13.79 -13.21 1.71
C MET A 286 14.20 -13.63 0.31
N ALA A 287 15.49 -13.63 0.00
CA ALA A 287 16.02 -14.05 -1.29
C ALA A 287 15.68 -15.52 -1.61
N LYS A 288 15.90 -16.43 -0.65
CA LYS A 288 15.63 -17.87 -0.79
C LYS A 288 14.15 -18.15 -1.00
N ASN A 289 13.29 -17.47 -0.25
CA ASN A 289 11.84 -17.68 -0.28
C ASN A 289 11.11 -16.79 -1.29
N LYS A 290 11.86 -16.00 -2.08
CA LYS A 290 11.30 -15.12 -3.11
C LYS A 290 10.32 -14.08 -2.56
N ILE A 291 10.58 -13.57 -1.37
CA ILE A 291 9.85 -12.45 -0.78
C ILE A 291 10.41 -11.17 -1.39
N ALA A 292 9.61 -10.48 -2.20
CA ALA A 292 10.08 -9.29 -2.90
C ALA A 292 10.01 -8.04 -2.00
N ILE A 293 10.91 -7.08 -2.29
CA ILE A 293 10.88 -5.74 -1.68
C ILE A 293 10.37 -4.73 -2.70
N GLU A 294 9.41 -3.89 -2.28
CA GLU A 294 8.85 -2.79 -3.06
C GLU A 294 9.58 -1.49 -2.69
N ILE A 295 10.40 -0.99 -3.60
CA ILE A 295 11.25 0.20 -3.40
C ILE A 295 10.54 1.45 -3.90
N ASN A 296 10.29 2.39 -3.00
CA ASN A 296 9.54 3.62 -3.20
C ASN A 296 10.45 4.85 -2.98
N LEU A 297 11.40 5.12 -3.89
CA LEU A 297 12.50 6.06 -3.66
C LEU A 297 12.05 7.48 -3.30
N THR A 298 11.05 8.02 -4.00
CA THR A 298 10.53 9.37 -3.73
C THR A 298 9.80 9.42 -2.40
N SER A 299 8.97 8.43 -2.11
CA SER A 299 8.26 8.30 -0.83
C SER A 299 9.23 8.19 0.34
N ASN A 300 10.19 7.27 0.27
CA ASN A 300 11.17 7.05 1.32
C ASN A 300 12.04 8.28 1.58
N GLU A 301 12.36 9.06 0.54
CA GLU A 301 13.02 10.35 0.75
C GLU A 301 12.11 11.37 1.43
N PHE A 302 10.87 11.46 0.99
CA PHE A 302 9.95 12.49 1.50
C PHE A 302 9.46 12.19 2.91
N ILE A 303 8.98 10.99 3.16
CA ILE A 303 8.41 10.56 4.46
C ILE A 303 9.53 10.30 5.47
N SER A 304 10.40 9.35 5.15
CA SER A 304 11.39 8.81 6.09
C SER A 304 12.75 9.54 6.06
N LYS A 305 12.94 10.54 5.17
CA LYS A 305 14.21 11.23 4.95
C LYS A 305 15.37 10.30 4.57
N VAL A 306 15.05 9.14 3.99
CA VAL A 306 16.04 8.12 3.61
C VAL A 306 16.30 8.17 2.12
N LYS A 307 17.54 8.47 1.74
CA LYS A 307 17.98 8.56 0.35
C LYS A 307 19.43 8.12 0.16
N GLU A 308 19.79 7.87 -1.08
CA GLU A 308 21.16 7.52 -1.50
C GLU A 308 21.73 6.38 -0.66
N ASN A 309 22.95 6.55 -0.12
CA ASN A 309 23.66 5.52 0.64
C ASN A 309 22.98 5.14 1.97
N ARG A 310 22.01 5.92 2.44
CA ARG A 310 21.22 5.57 3.63
C ARG A 310 20.06 4.64 3.33
N HIS A 311 19.65 4.54 2.05
CA HIS A 311 18.60 3.64 1.63
C HIS A 311 19.16 2.22 1.46
N PRO A 312 18.54 1.18 2.01
CA PRO A 312 19.07 -0.20 1.99
C PRO A 312 18.97 -0.90 0.63
N PHE A 313 18.61 -0.20 -0.45
CA PHE A 313 18.53 -0.75 -1.80
C PHE A 313 19.72 -1.61 -2.19
N SER A 314 20.95 -1.12 -1.91
CA SER A 314 22.18 -1.85 -2.27
C SER A 314 22.32 -3.17 -1.51
N LEU A 315 21.85 -3.24 -0.25
CA LEU A 315 21.84 -4.49 0.52
C LEU A 315 20.85 -5.49 -0.08
N TYR A 316 19.64 -5.07 -0.40
CA TYR A 316 18.66 -5.95 -1.07
C TYR A 316 19.22 -6.50 -2.38
N LYS A 317 19.83 -5.64 -3.20
CA LYS A 317 20.47 -6.04 -4.47
C LYS A 317 21.62 -7.04 -4.24
N GLU A 318 22.51 -6.76 -3.32
CA GLU A 318 23.69 -7.59 -3.02
C GLU A 318 23.30 -9.00 -2.58
N PHE A 319 22.26 -9.12 -1.76
CA PHE A 319 21.77 -10.40 -1.26
C PHE A 319 20.82 -11.12 -2.23
N GLY A 320 20.51 -10.52 -3.38
CA GLY A 320 19.64 -11.11 -4.39
C GLY A 320 18.17 -11.21 -3.99
N VAL A 321 17.73 -10.34 -3.08
CA VAL A 321 16.30 -10.18 -2.77
C VAL A 321 15.60 -9.65 -4.03
N PRO A 322 14.48 -10.23 -4.46
CA PRO A 322 13.74 -9.72 -5.60
C PRO A 322 13.31 -8.27 -5.37
N ILE A 323 13.68 -7.36 -6.26
CA ILE A 323 13.35 -5.94 -6.16
C ILE A 323 12.25 -5.60 -7.16
N VAL A 324 11.25 -4.87 -6.68
CA VAL A 324 10.20 -4.22 -7.47
C VAL A 324 10.32 -2.72 -7.23
N ILE A 325 10.23 -1.91 -8.29
CA ILE A 325 10.20 -0.45 -8.19
C ILE A 325 8.74 -0.01 -8.24
N SER A 326 8.33 0.81 -7.30
CA SER A 326 6.97 1.30 -7.16
C SER A 326 6.95 2.83 -6.98
N THR A 327 5.81 3.45 -7.21
CA THR A 327 5.62 4.90 -7.07
C THR A 327 5.10 5.31 -5.72
N ASP A 328 4.51 4.36 -4.98
CA ASP A 328 3.63 4.71 -3.87
C ASP A 328 2.52 5.67 -4.35
N ASP A 329 2.07 6.62 -3.57
CA ASP A 329 1.02 7.58 -3.91
C ASP A 329 1.50 8.63 -4.92
N ALA A 330 1.60 8.23 -6.19
CA ALA A 330 2.14 9.05 -7.28
C ALA A 330 1.48 10.43 -7.42
N GLY A 331 0.19 10.55 -7.08
CA GLY A 331 -0.55 11.80 -7.09
C GLY A 331 -0.08 12.78 -6.04
N ILE A 332 0.09 12.32 -4.79
CA ILE A 332 0.59 13.10 -3.66
C ILE A 332 2.07 13.44 -3.87
N LEU A 333 2.87 12.44 -4.22
CA LEU A 333 4.31 12.55 -4.42
C LEU A 333 4.72 13.24 -5.74
N ARG A 334 3.76 13.57 -6.60
CA ARG A 334 3.99 14.26 -7.87
C ARG A 334 5.04 13.58 -8.75
N THR A 335 4.98 12.26 -8.80
CA THR A 335 5.94 11.39 -9.49
C THR A 335 5.24 10.38 -10.41
N ASN A 336 6.02 9.61 -11.14
CA ASN A 336 5.57 8.50 -11.98
C ASN A 336 6.61 7.37 -12.00
N LEU A 337 6.26 6.23 -12.58
CA LEU A 337 7.15 5.06 -12.56
C LEU A 337 8.46 5.30 -13.33
N THR A 338 8.40 6.01 -14.46
CA THR A 338 9.60 6.36 -15.24
C THR A 338 10.56 7.22 -14.42
N GLU A 339 10.05 8.19 -13.67
CA GLU A 339 10.86 9.02 -12.77
C GLU A 339 11.52 8.19 -11.66
N GLN A 340 10.84 7.18 -11.13
CA GLN A 340 11.44 6.27 -10.13
C GLN A 340 12.64 5.50 -10.72
N TYR A 341 12.54 4.99 -11.94
CA TYR A 341 13.67 4.34 -12.61
C TYR A 341 14.82 5.31 -12.95
N VAL A 342 14.50 6.54 -13.37
CA VAL A 342 15.51 7.58 -13.60
C VAL A 342 16.21 7.95 -12.29
N LEU A 343 15.46 8.07 -11.20
CA LEU A 343 15.99 8.36 -9.88
C LEU A 343 16.90 7.21 -9.38
N LEU A 344 16.46 5.97 -9.58
CA LEU A 344 17.26 4.78 -9.28
C LEU A 344 18.60 4.79 -10.01
N ALA A 345 18.59 5.00 -11.32
CA ALA A 345 19.81 5.02 -12.14
C ALA A 345 20.76 6.18 -11.77
N LYS A 346 20.21 7.34 -11.37
CA LYS A 346 21.01 8.49 -10.93
C LYS A 346 21.63 8.29 -9.56
N ARG A 347 20.91 7.67 -8.62
CA ARG A 347 21.39 7.46 -7.24
C ARG A 347 22.35 6.28 -7.11
N TYR A 348 22.18 5.29 -7.97
CA TYR A 348 22.93 4.03 -7.91
C TYR A 348 23.62 3.74 -9.26
N PRO A 349 24.75 4.38 -9.55
CA PRO A 349 25.46 4.22 -10.85
C PRO A 349 25.87 2.80 -11.17
N GLN A 350 25.91 1.91 -10.15
CA GLN A 350 26.18 0.47 -10.33
C GLN A 350 24.96 -0.32 -10.87
N VAL A 351 23.79 0.32 -10.97
CA VAL A 351 22.60 -0.31 -11.57
C VAL A 351 22.75 -0.30 -13.08
N SER A 352 22.82 -1.48 -13.66
CA SER A 352 22.93 -1.66 -15.11
C SER A 352 21.57 -1.68 -15.80
N TYR A 353 21.56 -1.56 -17.12
CA TYR A 353 20.35 -1.81 -17.93
C TYR A 353 19.75 -3.20 -17.65
N LYS A 354 20.61 -4.22 -17.47
CA LYS A 354 20.16 -5.57 -17.13
C LYS A 354 19.41 -5.61 -15.79
N ASP A 355 19.90 -4.87 -14.79
CA ASP A 355 19.23 -4.79 -13.50
C ASP A 355 17.86 -4.09 -13.64
N ILE A 356 17.79 -2.97 -14.36
CA ILE A 356 16.52 -2.26 -14.62
C ILE A 356 15.53 -3.20 -15.32
N LYS A 357 15.97 -3.88 -16.36
CA LYS A 357 15.14 -4.86 -17.08
C LYS A 357 14.62 -5.95 -16.13
N GLU A 358 15.47 -6.49 -15.26
CA GLU A 358 15.07 -7.48 -14.26
C GLU A 358 14.02 -6.93 -13.28
N TYR A 359 14.17 -5.69 -12.79
CA TYR A 359 13.19 -5.07 -11.89
C TYR A 359 11.84 -4.85 -12.57
N VAL A 360 11.83 -4.49 -13.85
CA VAL A 360 10.61 -4.39 -14.65
C VAL A 360 9.93 -5.76 -14.77
N TYR A 361 10.67 -6.84 -15.06
CA TYR A 361 10.09 -8.19 -15.05
C TYR A 361 9.61 -8.62 -13.68
N ASN A 362 10.33 -8.24 -12.63
CA ASN A 362 9.94 -8.57 -11.25
C ASN A 362 8.60 -7.96 -10.88
N SER A 363 8.24 -6.77 -11.38
CA SER A 363 6.93 -6.17 -11.11
C SER A 363 5.77 -7.07 -11.57
N ILE A 364 5.99 -7.89 -12.61
CA ILE A 364 4.98 -8.85 -13.08
C ILE A 364 5.17 -10.23 -12.41
N ARG A 365 6.41 -10.72 -12.29
CA ARG A 365 6.69 -12.04 -11.69
C ARG A 365 6.21 -12.12 -10.24
N PHE A 366 6.38 -11.05 -9.49
CA PHE A 366 5.99 -10.92 -8.09
C PHE A 366 4.63 -10.23 -7.89
N SER A 367 3.91 -9.90 -8.98
CA SER A 367 2.51 -9.51 -8.88
C SER A 367 1.67 -10.66 -8.32
N PHE A 368 0.56 -10.32 -7.72
CA PHE A 368 -0.35 -11.33 -7.14
C PHE A 368 -1.35 -11.89 -8.16
N ILE A 369 -1.27 -11.50 -9.44
CA ILE A 369 -2.14 -12.05 -10.50
C ILE A 369 -2.22 -13.56 -10.37
N GLU A 370 -3.41 -14.09 -10.11
CA GLU A 370 -3.67 -15.54 -10.00
C GLU A 370 -3.92 -16.18 -11.37
N GLU A 371 -4.50 -15.44 -12.30
CA GLU A 371 -4.85 -15.91 -13.63
C GLU A 371 -3.58 -16.07 -14.48
N SER A 372 -3.08 -17.31 -14.60
CA SER A 372 -1.85 -17.61 -15.32
C SER A 372 -1.84 -17.04 -16.76
N LYS A 373 -2.96 -17.12 -17.47
CA LYS A 373 -3.10 -16.59 -18.82
C LYS A 373 -2.93 -15.07 -18.88
N VAL A 374 -3.50 -14.33 -17.91
CA VAL A 374 -3.35 -12.87 -17.82
C VAL A 374 -1.89 -12.54 -17.53
N LYS A 375 -1.28 -13.23 -16.58
CA LYS A 375 0.14 -13.03 -16.23
C LYS A 375 1.09 -13.32 -17.39
N GLU A 376 0.86 -14.41 -18.10
CA GLU A 376 1.60 -14.78 -19.31
C GLU A 376 1.46 -13.73 -20.41
N GLN A 377 0.23 -13.25 -20.67
CA GLN A 377 -0.02 -12.19 -21.64
C GLN A 377 0.72 -10.90 -21.33
N VAL A 378 0.74 -10.47 -20.06
CA VAL A 378 1.48 -9.26 -19.65
C VAL A 378 2.99 -9.46 -19.81
N LEU A 379 3.52 -10.66 -19.52
CA LEU A 379 4.94 -10.98 -19.73
C LEU A 379 5.30 -11.03 -21.21
N ASP A 380 4.46 -11.60 -22.07
CA ASP A 380 4.68 -11.68 -23.52
C ASP A 380 4.69 -10.28 -24.15
N ASP A 381 3.78 -9.39 -23.74
CA ASP A 381 3.79 -7.98 -24.17
C ASP A 381 5.08 -7.28 -23.72
N LEU A 382 5.52 -7.51 -22.50
CA LEU A 382 6.76 -6.95 -21.99
C LEU A 382 7.97 -7.46 -22.78
N ASP A 383 8.04 -8.76 -23.09
CA ASP A 383 9.06 -9.36 -23.95
C ASP A 383 9.08 -8.73 -25.33
N TYR A 384 7.92 -8.53 -25.95
CA TYR A 384 7.80 -7.86 -27.23
C TYR A 384 8.34 -6.43 -27.20
N ARG A 385 7.96 -5.66 -26.18
CA ARG A 385 8.40 -4.26 -26.01
C ARG A 385 9.91 -4.17 -25.81
N PHE A 386 10.51 -5.02 -24.97
CA PHE A 386 11.96 -5.06 -24.79
C PHE A 386 12.69 -5.47 -26.06
N LYS A 387 12.24 -6.49 -26.78
CA LYS A 387 12.81 -6.88 -28.09
C LYS A 387 12.79 -5.73 -29.09
N LYS A 388 11.66 -5.01 -29.17
CA LYS A 388 11.52 -3.84 -30.05
C LYS A 388 12.45 -2.69 -29.65
N PHE A 389 12.58 -2.43 -28.35
CA PHE A 389 13.49 -1.40 -27.84
C PHE A 389 14.96 -1.77 -28.12
N GLU A 390 15.38 -2.96 -27.77
CA GLU A 390 16.76 -3.42 -27.92
C GLU A 390 17.19 -3.49 -29.38
N ALA A 391 16.26 -3.74 -30.30
CA ALA A 391 16.55 -3.76 -31.75
C ALA A 391 17.00 -2.39 -32.31
N GLN A 392 16.72 -1.29 -31.61
CA GLN A 392 17.11 0.07 -32.02
C GLN A 392 18.61 0.36 -31.78
N PHE A 393 19.28 -0.49 -31.01
CA PHE A 393 20.68 -0.34 -30.61
C PHE A 393 21.60 -1.41 -31.23
N LYS A 394 21.07 -2.25 -32.10
CA LYS A 394 21.81 -3.20 -32.91
C LYS A 394 22.11 -2.63 -34.30
#